data_37ab450fdfc97e75f03d7deb1ff2564c
#
_entry.id   37ab450fdfc97e75f03d7deb1ff2564c
#
_cell.length_a   1.000
_cell.length_b   1.000
_cell.length_c   1.000
_cell.angle_alpha   90.00
_cell.angle_beta   90.00
_cell.angle_gamma   90.00
#
_symmetry.space_group_name_H-M   'P 1'
#
loop_
_entity.id
_entity.type
_entity.pdbx_description
1 polymer ?
#
loop_
_entity_poly.entity_id
_entity_poly.type
_entity_poly.pdbx_seq_one_letter_code
_entity_poly.pdbx_strand_id
1 'polypeptide(L)'
;MKIKELKDRAELKKSLAKSYTQFNTLLTELRKRELTKAIVDSINLQIDRINSILESEKELKVQIKQSQSIILKLIYKDLKLVTKNHYRTTWLVLGMSVFGIPIGVSLGNIALWMPLGMMIGIAVGTGMDAKALKEDRQLNI
;
A
#
# COMPACT_ATOMS: atom_id res chain seq x y z
N MET A 1 5.59 18.35 -14.90
CA MET A 1 4.16 18.00 -15.04
C MET A 1 3.58 17.79 -13.65
N LYS A 2 2.36 18.24 -13.34
CA LYS A 2 1.82 18.17 -11.96
C LYS A 2 0.76 17.08 -11.85
N ILE A 3 0.69 16.41 -10.70
CA ILE A 3 -0.41 15.51 -10.35
C ILE A 3 -1.65 16.37 -10.10
N LYS A 4 -2.77 16.03 -10.73
CA LYS A 4 -4.07 16.69 -10.58
C LYS A 4 -4.58 16.60 -9.14
N GLU A 5 -5.56 17.42 -8.81
CA GLU A 5 -6.22 17.39 -7.51
C GLU A 5 -7.50 16.57 -7.55
N LEU A 6 -7.83 15.97 -6.43
CA LEU A 6 -9.15 15.37 -6.22
C LEU A 6 -10.18 16.49 -6.02
N LYS A 7 -11.37 16.31 -6.58
CA LYS A 7 -12.50 17.23 -6.31
C LYS A 7 -12.85 17.19 -4.83
N ASP A 8 -12.96 18.36 -4.22
CA ASP A 8 -13.43 18.45 -2.84
C ASP A 8 -14.90 18.00 -2.76
N ARG A 9 -15.23 17.18 -1.75
CA ARG A 9 -16.56 16.62 -1.54
C ARG A 9 -16.94 16.83 -0.07
N ALA A 10 -17.79 17.81 0.18
CA ALA A 10 -18.12 18.28 1.53
C ALA A 10 -18.85 17.25 2.42
N GLU A 11 -19.62 16.32 1.85
CA GLU A 11 -20.41 15.35 2.62
C GLU A 11 -20.08 13.90 2.25
N LEU A 12 -19.04 13.34 2.88
CA LEU A 12 -18.70 11.92 2.73
C LEU A 12 -19.02 11.15 4.00
N LYS A 13 -19.66 9.97 3.87
CA LYS A 13 -19.81 9.05 5.00
C LYS A 13 -18.44 8.70 5.60
N LYS A 14 -18.35 8.52 6.91
CA LYS A 14 -17.12 8.31 7.68
C LYS A 14 -16.17 7.27 7.08
N SER A 15 -16.71 6.17 6.52
CA SER A 15 -15.89 5.12 5.92
C SER A 15 -15.30 5.49 4.55
N LEU A 16 -16.01 6.32 3.78
CA LEU A 16 -15.56 6.84 2.50
C LEU A 16 -14.58 8.00 2.71
N ALA A 17 -14.84 8.87 3.67
CA ALA A 17 -13.95 9.95 4.07
C ALA A 17 -12.56 9.42 4.43
N LYS A 18 -12.48 8.32 5.19
CA LYS A 18 -11.18 7.68 5.51
C LYS A 18 -10.43 7.23 4.25
N SER A 19 -11.10 6.55 3.33
CA SER A 19 -10.47 6.08 2.07
C SER A 19 -10.04 7.25 1.19
N TYR A 20 -10.84 8.30 1.15
CA TYR A 20 -10.56 9.53 0.41
C TYR A 20 -9.34 10.27 0.98
N THR A 21 -9.26 10.41 2.29
CA THR A 21 -8.12 11.02 2.99
C THR A 21 -6.84 10.21 2.77
N GLN A 22 -6.90 8.88 2.88
CA GLN A 22 -5.75 8.02 2.62
C GLN A 22 -5.24 8.16 1.18
N PHE A 23 -6.15 8.22 0.20
CA PHE A 23 -5.77 8.41 -1.19
C PHE A 23 -5.16 9.80 -1.43
N ASN A 24 -5.71 10.84 -0.81
CA ASN A 24 -5.18 12.20 -0.91
C ASN A 24 -3.80 12.31 -0.25
N THR A 25 -3.58 11.64 0.89
CA THR A 25 -2.27 11.55 1.53
C THR A 25 -1.25 10.88 0.61
N LEU A 26 -1.63 9.78 -0.06
CA LEU A 26 -0.78 9.13 -1.06
C LEU A 26 -0.39 10.10 -2.18
N LEU A 27 -1.36 10.84 -2.75
CA LEU A 27 -1.07 11.83 -3.80
C LEU A 27 -0.14 12.94 -3.30
N THR A 28 -0.32 13.40 -2.06
CA THR A 28 0.51 14.43 -1.44
C THR A 28 1.96 13.95 -1.27
N GLU A 29 2.16 12.71 -0.83
CA GLU A 29 3.51 12.12 -0.73
C GLU A 29 4.16 11.95 -2.11
N LEU A 30 3.39 11.56 -3.12
CA LEU A 30 3.90 11.42 -4.49
C LEU A 30 4.26 12.75 -5.14
N ARG A 31 3.56 13.85 -4.81
CA ARG A 31 3.90 15.21 -5.29
C ARG A 31 5.24 15.72 -4.79
N LYS A 32 5.73 15.21 -3.67
CA LYS A 32 7.05 15.58 -3.12
C LYS A 32 8.22 14.90 -3.85
N ARG A 33 7.93 13.95 -4.73
CA ARG A 33 8.94 13.11 -5.38
C ARG A 33 9.04 13.42 -6.88
N GLU A 34 10.22 13.23 -7.43
CA GLU A 34 10.43 13.31 -8.87
C GLU A 34 9.86 12.07 -9.56
N LEU A 35 8.80 12.25 -10.32
CA LEU A 35 8.11 11.19 -11.03
C LEU A 35 8.30 11.36 -12.54
N THR A 36 8.45 10.25 -13.26
CA THR A 36 8.47 10.27 -14.71
C THR A 36 7.12 10.70 -15.29
N LYS A 37 7.13 11.30 -16.49
CA LYS A 37 5.90 11.73 -17.17
C LYS A 37 4.87 10.60 -17.27
N ALA A 38 5.29 9.40 -17.64
CA ALA A 38 4.41 8.24 -17.77
C ALA A 38 3.68 7.88 -16.47
N ILE A 39 4.38 7.97 -15.32
CA ILE A 39 3.79 7.72 -13.99
C ILE A 39 2.76 8.82 -13.67
N VAL A 40 3.11 10.08 -13.89
CA VAL A 40 2.20 11.21 -13.63
C VAL A 40 0.93 11.11 -14.50
N ASP A 41 1.05 10.76 -15.77
CA ASP A 41 -0.07 10.59 -16.69
C ASP A 41 -0.98 9.44 -16.22
N SER A 42 -0.40 8.32 -15.79
CA SER A 42 -1.15 7.18 -15.24
C SER A 42 -1.90 7.55 -13.94
N ILE A 43 -1.26 8.31 -13.04
CA ILE A 43 -1.88 8.81 -11.82
C ILE A 43 -3.06 9.75 -12.15
N ASN A 44 -2.84 10.68 -13.08
CA ASN A 44 -3.87 11.64 -13.51
C ASN A 44 -5.08 10.94 -14.13
N LEU A 45 -4.88 9.87 -14.89
CA LEU A 45 -5.95 9.04 -15.43
C LEU A 45 -6.80 8.42 -14.31
N GLN A 46 -6.17 7.94 -13.23
CA GLN A 46 -6.90 7.39 -12.08
C GLN A 46 -7.68 8.48 -11.34
N ILE A 47 -7.11 9.68 -11.20
CA ILE A 47 -7.79 10.82 -10.58
C ILE A 47 -9.01 11.24 -11.42
N ASP A 48 -8.88 11.30 -12.73
CA ASP A 48 -9.99 11.65 -13.63
C ASP A 48 -11.14 10.64 -13.50
N ARG A 49 -10.85 9.34 -13.40
CA ARG A 49 -11.85 8.28 -13.14
C ARG A 49 -12.58 8.47 -11.82
N ILE A 50 -11.86 8.81 -10.74
CA ILE A 50 -12.47 9.09 -9.44
C ILE A 50 -13.33 10.35 -9.50
N ASN A 51 -12.85 11.41 -10.16
CA ASN A 51 -13.55 12.68 -10.28
C ASN A 51 -14.79 12.62 -11.17
N SER A 52 -14.89 11.64 -12.08
CA SER A 52 -16.06 11.44 -12.95
C SER A 52 -17.24 10.76 -12.27
N ILE A 53 -17.02 10.08 -11.13
CA ILE A 53 -18.11 9.45 -10.37
C ILE A 53 -18.84 10.52 -9.56
N LEU A 54 -20.11 10.78 -9.88
CA LEU A 54 -20.87 11.88 -9.28
C LEU A 54 -21.82 11.43 -8.16
N GLU A 55 -22.50 10.30 -8.29
CA GLU A 55 -23.68 9.97 -7.46
C GLU A 55 -23.55 8.72 -6.60
N SER A 56 -22.65 7.79 -6.89
CA SER A 56 -22.57 6.51 -6.19
C SER A 56 -21.42 6.45 -5.19
N GLU A 57 -21.69 6.61 -3.90
CA GLU A 57 -20.68 6.45 -2.83
C GLU A 57 -20.01 5.06 -2.84
N LYS A 58 -20.78 4.02 -3.16
CA LYS A 58 -20.27 2.63 -3.21
C LYS A 58 -19.28 2.46 -4.36
N GLU A 59 -19.62 2.96 -5.54
CA GLU A 59 -18.73 2.93 -6.71
C GLU A 59 -17.49 3.78 -6.48
N LEU A 60 -17.66 4.97 -5.91
CA LEU A 60 -16.56 5.85 -5.56
C LEU A 60 -15.57 5.17 -4.61
N LYS A 61 -16.06 4.47 -3.58
CA LYS A 61 -15.20 3.74 -2.64
C LYS A 61 -14.43 2.59 -3.32
N VAL A 62 -15.09 1.85 -4.20
CA VAL A 62 -14.45 0.78 -4.97
C VAL A 62 -13.40 1.36 -5.91
N GLN A 63 -13.72 2.43 -6.64
CA GLN A 63 -12.81 3.08 -7.57
C GLN A 63 -11.59 3.66 -6.86
N ILE A 64 -11.75 4.30 -5.69
CA ILE A 64 -10.62 4.81 -4.89
C ILE A 64 -9.67 3.65 -4.52
N LYS A 65 -10.20 2.54 -4.03
CA LYS A 65 -9.37 1.37 -3.66
C LYS A 65 -8.64 0.76 -4.86
N GLN A 66 -9.33 0.64 -5.98
CA GLN A 66 -8.74 0.12 -7.23
C GLN A 66 -7.64 1.05 -7.74
N SER A 67 -7.92 2.35 -7.80
CA SER A 67 -6.95 3.36 -8.22
C SER A 67 -5.73 3.40 -7.30
N GLN A 68 -5.93 3.32 -5.99
CA GLN A 68 -4.84 3.23 -5.02
C GLN A 68 -3.96 1.99 -5.26
N SER A 69 -4.57 0.82 -5.47
CA SER A 69 -3.84 -0.42 -5.76
C SER A 69 -3.04 -0.33 -7.07
N ILE A 70 -3.62 0.26 -8.12
CA ILE A 70 -2.95 0.45 -9.42
C ILE A 70 -1.74 1.38 -9.26
N ILE A 71 -1.93 2.52 -8.59
CA ILE A 71 -0.85 3.49 -8.35
C ILE A 71 0.27 2.86 -7.52
N LEU A 72 -0.06 2.16 -6.42
CA LEU A 72 0.94 1.50 -5.57
C LEU A 72 1.73 0.44 -6.34
N LYS A 73 1.08 -0.36 -7.18
CA LYS A 73 1.76 -1.34 -8.03
C LYS A 73 2.69 -0.68 -9.05
N LEU A 74 2.25 0.42 -9.65
CA LEU A 74 3.03 1.17 -10.64
C LEU A 74 4.30 1.75 -10.00
N ILE A 75 4.17 2.46 -8.87
CA ILE A 75 5.32 3.06 -8.19
C ILE A 75 6.26 2.03 -7.57
N TYR A 76 5.73 0.88 -7.12
CA TYR A 76 6.56 -0.23 -6.67
C TYR A 76 7.39 -0.82 -7.82
N LYS A 77 6.77 -1.02 -8.98
CA LYS A 77 7.44 -1.58 -10.17
C LYS A 77 8.57 -0.68 -10.66
N ASP A 78 8.27 0.61 -10.83
CA ASP A 78 9.16 1.54 -11.52
C ASP A 78 10.16 2.23 -10.55
N LEU A 79 9.73 2.56 -9.34
CA LEU A 79 10.53 3.34 -8.37
C LEU A 79 10.92 2.53 -7.13
N LYS A 80 10.45 1.28 -6.99
CA LYS A 80 10.62 0.45 -5.78
C LYS A 80 10.14 1.12 -4.50
N LEU A 81 9.19 2.06 -4.62
CA LEU A 81 8.56 2.70 -3.47
C LEU A 81 7.57 1.74 -2.80
N VAL A 82 7.62 1.68 -1.49
CA VAL A 82 6.79 0.81 -0.65
C VAL A 82 6.06 1.62 0.42
N THR A 83 4.91 1.12 0.85
CA THR A 83 4.20 1.69 2.00
C THR A 83 4.91 1.35 3.31
N LYS A 84 4.60 2.08 4.37
CA LYS A 84 5.12 1.80 5.70
C LYS A 84 4.79 0.36 6.12
N ASN A 85 5.76 -0.34 6.70
CA ASN A 85 5.65 -1.74 7.13
C ASN A 85 5.33 -2.75 6.02
N HIS A 86 5.55 -2.42 4.75
CA HIS A 86 5.28 -3.30 3.62
C HIS A 86 6.01 -4.65 3.76
N TYR A 87 7.32 -4.59 3.98
CA TYR A 87 8.14 -5.80 4.12
C TYR A 87 7.82 -6.56 5.39
N ARG A 88 7.62 -5.87 6.51
CA ARG A 88 7.24 -6.49 7.79
C ARG A 88 5.94 -7.32 7.65
N THR A 89 4.91 -6.77 7.03
CA THR A 89 3.64 -7.48 6.81
C THR A 89 3.80 -8.67 5.87
N THR A 90 4.53 -8.47 4.76
CA THR A 90 4.78 -9.53 3.78
C THR A 90 5.59 -10.67 4.40
N TRP A 91 6.67 -10.36 5.10
CA TRP A 91 7.54 -11.36 5.72
C TRP A 91 6.90 -12.05 6.92
N LEU A 92 5.99 -11.41 7.65
CA LEU A 92 5.19 -12.06 8.69
C LEU A 92 4.39 -13.22 8.10
N VAL A 93 3.68 -12.99 7.00
CA VAL A 93 2.88 -14.03 6.31
C VAL A 93 3.80 -15.12 5.73
N LEU A 94 4.89 -14.74 5.10
CA LEU A 94 5.88 -15.69 4.56
C LEU A 94 6.52 -16.52 5.67
N GLY A 95 6.91 -15.89 6.78
CA GLY A 95 7.50 -16.59 7.92
C GLY A 95 6.56 -17.64 8.50
N MET A 96 5.29 -17.32 8.63
CA MET A 96 4.27 -18.27 9.05
C MET A 96 4.10 -19.42 8.04
N SER A 97 3.94 -19.09 6.75
CA SER A 97 3.59 -20.05 5.71
C SER A 97 4.77 -20.96 5.31
N VAL A 98 6.00 -20.40 5.25
CA VAL A 98 7.19 -21.12 4.75
C VAL A 98 7.92 -21.86 5.89
N PHE A 99 7.98 -21.26 7.07
CA PHE A 99 8.69 -21.84 8.21
C PHE A 99 7.72 -22.38 9.28
N GLY A 100 6.76 -21.59 9.74
CA GLY A 100 5.93 -21.94 10.87
C GLY A 100 5.05 -23.18 10.62
N ILE A 101 4.27 -23.20 9.55
CA ILE A 101 3.35 -24.30 9.27
C ILE A 101 4.08 -25.58 8.87
N PRO A 102 5.01 -25.59 7.88
CA PRO A 102 5.67 -26.83 7.46
C PRO A 102 6.48 -27.50 8.57
N ILE A 103 7.23 -26.72 9.35
CA ILE A 103 8.01 -27.24 10.48
C ILE A 103 7.06 -27.74 11.57
N GLY A 104 5.99 -26.99 11.87
CA GLY A 104 5.00 -27.36 12.86
C GLY A 104 4.26 -28.66 12.54
N VAL A 105 3.93 -28.88 11.26
CA VAL A 105 3.34 -30.14 10.78
C VAL A 105 4.35 -31.29 10.94
N SER A 106 5.59 -31.09 10.50
CA SER A 106 6.64 -32.12 10.55
C SER A 106 6.99 -32.56 11.99
N LEU A 107 6.94 -31.63 12.93
CA LEU A 107 7.26 -31.88 14.35
C LEU A 107 6.01 -32.13 15.23
N GLY A 108 4.81 -32.17 14.63
CA GLY A 108 3.56 -32.43 15.34
C GLY A 108 3.11 -31.31 16.28
N ASN A 109 3.65 -30.10 16.16
CA ASN A 109 3.31 -28.99 17.05
C ASN A 109 3.21 -27.64 16.32
N ILE A 110 2.14 -27.46 15.55
CA ILE A 110 1.88 -26.23 14.80
C ILE A 110 1.71 -25.00 15.73
N ALA A 111 1.11 -25.22 16.91
CA ALA A 111 0.83 -24.13 17.86
C ALA A 111 2.10 -23.45 18.38
N LEU A 112 3.22 -24.17 18.47
CA LEU A 112 4.52 -23.63 18.85
C LEU A 112 5.28 -23.02 17.66
N TRP A 113 5.29 -23.72 16.53
CA TRP A 113 6.12 -23.34 15.40
C TRP A 113 5.56 -22.23 14.54
N MET A 114 4.23 -22.06 14.49
CA MET A 114 3.60 -20.96 13.75
C MET A 114 4.01 -19.58 14.32
N PRO A 115 3.92 -19.29 15.62
CA PRO A 115 4.42 -18.04 16.19
C PRO A 115 5.91 -17.82 15.99
N LEU A 116 6.72 -18.87 16.10
CA LEU A 116 8.17 -18.77 15.83
C LEU A 116 8.46 -18.37 14.39
N GLY A 117 7.76 -18.95 13.40
CA GLY A 117 7.85 -18.55 12.01
C GLY A 117 7.46 -17.09 11.77
N MET A 118 6.39 -16.62 12.43
CA MET A 118 5.99 -15.21 12.40
C MET A 118 7.07 -14.28 12.97
N MET A 119 7.69 -14.64 14.09
CA MET A 119 8.77 -13.84 14.71
C MET A 119 9.98 -13.70 13.78
N ILE A 120 10.39 -14.77 13.12
CA ILE A 120 11.47 -14.74 12.12
C ILE A 120 11.07 -13.80 10.97
N GLY A 121 9.85 -13.94 10.45
CA GLY A 121 9.33 -13.10 9.38
C GLY A 121 9.31 -11.61 9.77
N ILE A 122 8.85 -11.28 10.98
CA ILE A 122 8.84 -9.90 11.49
C ILE A 122 10.27 -9.35 11.58
N ALA A 123 11.22 -10.10 12.09
CA ALA A 123 12.62 -9.67 12.22
C ALA A 123 13.22 -9.31 10.85
N VAL A 124 13.07 -10.20 9.86
CA VAL A 124 13.55 -9.98 8.49
C VAL A 124 12.83 -8.78 7.85
N GLY A 125 11.50 -8.75 7.92
CA GLY A 125 10.69 -7.69 7.33
C GLY A 125 10.99 -6.31 7.93
N THR A 126 11.21 -6.23 9.25
CA THR A 126 11.57 -4.97 9.93
C THR A 126 12.94 -4.46 9.47
N GLY A 127 13.92 -5.35 9.28
CA GLY A 127 15.22 -4.99 8.72
C GLY A 127 15.11 -4.44 7.30
N MET A 128 14.26 -5.03 6.46
CA MET A 128 14.00 -4.56 5.10
C MET A 128 13.25 -3.23 5.06
N ASP A 129 12.26 -3.03 5.95
CA ASP A 129 11.56 -1.75 6.08
C ASP A 129 12.52 -0.64 6.54
N ALA A 130 13.40 -0.93 7.50
CA ALA A 130 14.44 0.02 7.95
C ALA A 130 15.41 0.39 6.81
N LYS A 131 15.78 -0.57 5.95
CA LYS A 131 16.59 -0.32 4.76
C LYS A 131 15.83 0.56 3.76
N ALA A 132 14.58 0.26 3.47
CA ALA A 132 13.74 1.06 2.57
C ALA A 132 13.57 2.50 3.07
N LEU A 133 13.46 2.70 4.39
CA LEU A 133 13.41 4.02 5.01
C LEU A 133 14.73 4.79 4.80
N LYS A 134 15.88 4.15 5.04
CA LYS A 134 17.21 4.77 4.84
C LYS A 134 17.47 5.16 3.38
N GLU A 135 16.92 4.39 2.44
CA GLU A 135 17.05 4.65 0.99
C GLU A 135 15.96 5.59 0.45
N ASP A 136 15.20 6.24 1.33
CA ASP A 136 14.06 7.13 0.99
C ASP A 136 13.03 6.50 0.04
N ARG A 137 12.87 5.17 0.11
CA ARG A 137 11.91 4.39 -0.69
C ARG A 137 10.61 4.08 0.06
N GLN A 138 10.44 4.59 1.28
CA GLN A 138 9.24 4.39 2.07
C GLN A 138 8.29 5.59 1.96
N LEU A 139 7.01 5.31 1.69
CA LEU A 139 5.93 6.28 1.72
C LEU A 139 5.30 6.32 3.11
N ASN A 140 5.06 7.52 3.64
CA ASN A 140 4.44 7.72 4.95
C ASN A 140 2.90 7.60 4.88
N ILE A 141 2.42 6.43 4.45
CA ILE A 141 0.99 6.10 4.32
C ILE A 141 0.70 4.70 4.86
#